data_97b30d11954664f195eeb5c682b8c56d
#
_entry.id   97b30d11954664f195eeb5c682b8c56d
#
_cell.length_a   1.000
_cell.length_b   1.000
_cell.length_c   1.000
_cell.angle_alpha   90.00
_cell.angle_beta   90.00
_cell.angle_gamma   90.00
#
_symmetry.space_group_name_H-M   'P 1'
#
loop_
_entity.id
_entity.type
_entity.pdbx_description
1 polymer ?
#
loop_
_entity_poly.entity_id
_entity_poly.type
_entity_poly.pdbx_seq_one_letter_code
_entity_poly.pdbx_strand_id
1 'polypeptide(L)'
;EVTGPHTLDDCWSIVREKERSAKRYMHLENCCYGRDSMMVLNMIRQGVLGEPYYAECSYVHDIKGRFIAADGKLSWRGRLLVEGAGNSYPTHAVGSAAKWLSINDGDRFVSCVATQCDPREWQAAAIARFGQQSPAAKVVPKTGDFVAVLIRTAKGKMIRVDYSLTCTRPYSRYYLLQGMNGCFDSRSGMYVKGTS
;
A
#
# COMPACT_ATOMS: atom_id res chain seq x y z
N GLU A 1 11.98 2.10 -8.32
CA GLU A 1 10.67 1.72 -7.83
C GLU A 1 9.62 1.88 -8.91
N VAL A 2 8.89 0.86 -9.17
CA VAL A 2 7.79 0.84 -10.13
C VAL A 2 6.59 0.15 -9.50
N THR A 3 5.41 0.46 -9.98
CA THR A 3 4.24 -0.36 -9.71
C THR A 3 4.55 -1.79 -10.12
N GLY A 4 4.26 -2.73 -9.24
CA GLY A 4 4.44 -4.15 -9.53
C GLY A 4 3.48 -4.63 -10.62
N PRO A 5 3.47 -5.92 -10.92
CA PRO A 5 2.53 -6.53 -11.84
C PRO A 5 1.08 -6.30 -11.37
N HIS A 6 0.18 -6.11 -12.31
CA HIS A 6 -1.24 -5.83 -12.03
C HIS A 6 -2.13 -7.05 -12.22
N THR A 7 -1.65 -8.06 -12.92
CA THR A 7 -2.37 -9.30 -13.19
C THR A 7 -1.53 -10.52 -12.78
N LEU A 8 -2.19 -11.66 -12.61
CA LEU A 8 -1.48 -12.93 -12.39
C LEU A 8 -0.59 -13.30 -13.59
N ASP A 9 -1.02 -12.97 -14.80
CA ASP A 9 -0.23 -13.21 -16.02
C ASP A 9 1.04 -12.36 -16.04
N ASP A 10 0.98 -11.11 -15.58
CA ASP A 10 2.18 -10.28 -15.41
C ASP A 10 3.14 -10.91 -14.40
N CYS A 11 2.62 -11.42 -13.26
CA CYS A 11 3.43 -12.12 -12.25
C CYS A 11 4.15 -13.32 -12.86
N TRP A 12 3.43 -14.18 -13.56
CA TRP A 12 4.00 -15.36 -14.22
C TRP A 12 4.96 -14.98 -15.35
N SER A 13 4.69 -13.92 -16.09
CA SER A 13 5.57 -13.43 -17.14
C SER A 13 6.93 -13.00 -16.59
N ILE A 14 6.94 -12.31 -15.44
CA ILE A 14 8.19 -11.94 -14.75
C ILE A 14 8.97 -13.19 -14.33
N VAL A 15 8.31 -14.19 -13.75
CA VAL A 15 8.97 -15.45 -13.33
C VAL A 15 9.58 -16.17 -14.52
N ARG A 16 8.80 -16.40 -15.58
CA ARG A 16 9.26 -17.08 -16.81
C ARG A 16 10.41 -16.34 -17.46
N GLU A 17 10.34 -15.00 -17.55
CA GLU A 17 11.39 -14.20 -18.15
C GLU A 17 12.69 -14.22 -17.33
N LYS A 18 12.57 -14.19 -16.00
CA LYS A 18 13.71 -14.36 -15.09
C LYS A 18 14.38 -15.72 -15.28
N GLU A 19 13.61 -16.79 -15.40
CA GLU A 19 14.12 -18.16 -15.62
C GLU A 19 14.77 -18.30 -17.00
N ARG A 20 14.10 -17.80 -18.04
CA ARG A 20 14.59 -17.83 -19.44
C ARG A 20 15.88 -17.06 -19.63
N SER A 21 16.00 -15.86 -19.05
CA SER A 21 17.13 -14.98 -19.24
C SER A 21 18.31 -15.29 -18.31
N ALA A 22 18.10 -16.11 -17.27
CA ALA A 22 19.03 -16.31 -16.16
C ALA A 22 19.51 -15.00 -15.47
N LYS A 23 18.84 -13.88 -15.71
CA LYS A 23 19.14 -12.61 -15.07
C LYS A 23 18.56 -12.55 -13.65
N ARG A 24 19.21 -11.77 -12.78
CA ARG A 24 18.68 -11.53 -11.44
C ARG A 24 17.53 -10.52 -11.52
N TYR A 25 16.43 -10.83 -10.86
CA TYR A 25 15.32 -9.92 -10.68
C TYR A 25 15.01 -9.80 -9.18
N MET A 26 14.79 -8.59 -8.71
CA MET A 26 14.38 -8.33 -7.35
C MET A 26 13.47 -7.10 -7.33
N HIS A 27 12.26 -7.28 -6.83
CA HIS A 27 11.36 -6.17 -6.54
C HIS A 27 11.69 -5.63 -5.16
N LEU A 28 12.29 -4.43 -5.12
CA LEU A 28 12.68 -3.77 -3.87
C LEU A 28 11.64 -2.71 -3.50
N GLU A 29 10.89 -2.97 -2.44
CA GLU A 29 10.03 -1.97 -1.82
C GLU A 29 10.86 -1.12 -0.86
N ASN A 30 11.11 0.14 -1.22
CA ASN A 30 12.01 1.03 -0.49
C ASN A 30 11.57 1.33 0.95
N CYS A 31 10.25 1.33 1.23
CA CYS A 31 9.74 1.60 2.58
C CYS A 31 10.15 0.53 3.59
N CYS A 32 10.42 -0.70 3.14
CA CYS A 32 10.91 -1.79 3.99
C CYS A 32 12.31 -1.53 4.56
N TYR A 33 13.08 -0.64 3.94
CA TYR A 33 14.48 -0.34 4.30
C TYR A 33 14.62 1.00 5.01
N GLY A 34 13.50 1.67 5.30
CA GLY A 34 13.49 2.84 6.17
C GLY A 34 13.97 2.50 7.58
N ARG A 35 14.56 3.48 8.28
CA ARG A 35 15.13 3.31 9.62
C ARG A 35 14.16 2.62 10.59
N ASP A 36 12.95 3.13 10.69
CA ASP A 36 11.94 2.61 11.61
C ASP A 36 11.51 1.20 11.25
N SER A 37 11.28 0.93 9.96
CA SER A 37 10.93 -0.41 9.48
C SER A 37 12.00 -1.45 9.80
N MET A 38 13.27 -1.09 9.63
CA MET A 38 14.40 -1.97 9.93
C MET A 38 14.62 -2.12 11.45
N MET A 39 14.41 -1.07 12.22
CA MET A 39 14.46 -1.12 13.68
C MET A 39 13.40 -2.11 14.22
N VAL A 40 12.16 -1.95 13.80
CA VAL A 40 11.06 -2.83 14.23
C VAL A 40 11.33 -4.28 13.84
N LEU A 41 11.79 -4.51 12.60
CA LEU A 41 12.16 -5.86 12.15
C LEU A 41 13.26 -6.48 13.02
N ASN A 42 14.27 -5.71 13.41
CA ASN A 42 15.33 -6.17 14.29
C ASN A 42 14.81 -6.49 15.70
N MET A 43 13.94 -5.65 16.25
CA MET A 43 13.31 -5.91 17.57
C MET A 43 12.45 -7.18 17.57
N ILE A 44 11.73 -7.45 16.47
CA ILE A 44 10.99 -8.71 16.29
C ILE A 44 11.95 -9.90 16.31
N ARG A 45 13.04 -9.83 15.55
CA ARG A 45 14.07 -10.90 15.49
C ARG A 45 14.73 -11.16 16.83
N GLN A 46 14.85 -10.15 17.67
CA GLN A 46 15.38 -10.27 19.04
C GLN A 46 14.30 -10.65 20.07
N GLY A 47 13.05 -10.84 19.65
CA GLY A 47 11.95 -11.22 20.55
C GLY A 47 11.43 -10.09 21.45
N VAL A 48 11.92 -8.86 21.31
CA VAL A 48 11.58 -7.73 22.19
C VAL A 48 10.08 -7.44 22.16
N LEU A 49 9.46 -7.47 20.99
CA LEU A 49 8.02 -7.21 20.81
C LEU A 49 7.14 -8.45 21.05
N GLY A 50 7.75 -9.62 21.30
CA GLY A 50 7.06 -10.89 21.34
C GLY A 50 6.56 -11.33 19.96
N GLU A 51 5.63 -12.29 19.89
CA GLU A 51 5.07 -12.71 18.61
C GLU A 51 4.18 -11.61 18.02
N PRO A 52 4.45 -11.12 16.80
CA PRO A 52 3.62 -10.14 16.14
C PRO A 52 2.36 -10.79 15.57
N TYR A 53 1.19 -10.17 15.76
CA TYR A 53 -0.10 -10.73 15.35
C TYR A 53 -1.00 -9.74 14.58
N TYR A 54 -0.74 -8.44 14.68
CA TYR A 54 -1.53 -7.41 14.02
C TYR A 54 -0.65 -6.28 13.49
N ALA A 55 -0.94 -5.79 12.31
CA ALA A 55 -0.32 -4.59 11.76
C ALA A 55 -1.35 -3.66 11.11
N GLU A 56 -1.11 -2.35 11.20
CA GLU A 56 -1.76 -1.34 10.38
C GLU A 56 -0.74 -0.66 9.51
N CYS A 57 -1.13 -0.36 8.28
CA CYS A 57 -0.29 0.39 7.36
C CYS A 57 -1.13 1.26 6.44
N SER A 58 -0.56 2.37 5.98
CA SER A 58 -1.26 3.25 5.07
C SER A 58 -0.34 3.85 4.01
N TYR A 59 -0.94 4.15 2.87
CA TYR A 59 -0.39 5.06 1.89
C TYR A 59 -1.45 6.10 1.51
N VAL A 60 -1.37 7.25 2.18
CA VAL A 60 -2.29 8.36 2.01
C VAL A 60 -1.50 9.56 1.47
N HIS A 61 -1.81 9.98 0.25
CA HIS A 61 -1.01 10.96 -0.46
C HIS A 61 -1.88 11.74 -1.46
N ASP A 62 -2.10 13.02 -1.25
CA ASP A 62 -2.78 13.84 -2.26
C ASP A 62 -1.86 14.09 -3.46
N ILE A 63 -2.12 13.38 -4.54
CA ILE A 63 -1.43 13.53 -5.82
C ILE A 63 -2.37 13.72 -7.00
N LYS A 64 -3.58 14.21 -6.74
CA LYS A 64 -4.62 14.48 -7.77
C LYS A 64 -4.05 15.18 -9.00
N GLY A 65 -3.18 16.16 -8.80
CA GLY A 65 -2.56 16.92 -9.89
C GLY A 65 -1.69 16.11 -10.86
N ARG A 66 -1.35 14.83 -10.51
CA ARG A 66 -0.50 13.95 -11.33
C ARG A 66 -1.27 12.93 -12.15
N PHE A 67 -2.61 12.88 -12.08
CA PHE A 67 -3.41 11.87 -12.76
C PHE A 67 -3.76 12.25 -14.18
N ILE A 68 -3.91 13.56 -14.43
CA ILE A 68 -4.22 14.12 -15.73
C ILE A 68 -3.09 15.08 -16.11
N ALA A 69 -2.49 14.86 -17.27
CA ALA A 69 -1.44 15.71 -17.82
C ALA A 69 -2.00 17.09 -18.22
N ALA A 70 -1.13 18.03 -18.53
CA ALA A 70 -1.54 19.40 -18.92
C ALA A 70 -2.39 19.42 -20.20
N ASP A 71 -2.21 18.43 -21.07
CA ASP A 71 -2.97 18.27 -22.31
C ASP A 71 -4.34 17.58 -22.11
N GLY A 72 -4.75 17.32 -20.86
CA GLY A 72 -6.01 16.67 -20.51
C GLY A 72 -6.01 15.14 -20.63
N LYS A 73 -4.89 14.50 -21.00
CA LYS A 73 -4.79 13.05 -21.11
C LYS A 73 -4.47 12.40 -19.76
N LEU A 74 -4.91 11.16 -19.59
CA LEU A 74 -4.56 10.37 -18.42
C LEU A 74 -3.06 10.06 -18.38
N SER A 75 -2.41 10.34 -17.25
CA SER A 75 -1.09 9.81 -16.96
C SER A 75 -1.17 8.29 -16.72
N TRP A 76 -0.02 7.62 -16.59
CA TRP A 76 -0.02 6.20 -16.22
C TRP A 76 -0.68 5.96 -14.84
N ARG A 77 -0.50 6.90 -13.89
CA ARG A 77 -1.18 6.83 -12.58
C ARG A 77 -2.69 7.02 -12.70
N GLY A 78 -3.12 7.95 -13.54
CA GLY A 78 -4.54 8.14 -13.82
C GLY A 78 -5.18 6.89 -14.43
N ARG A 79 -4.49 6.24 -15.36
CA ARG A 79 -4.95 4.96 -15.95
C ARG A 79 -5.13 3.87 -14.90
N LEU A 80 -4.20 3.72 -13.95
CA LEU A 80 -4.34 2.74 -12.87
C LEU A 80 -5.63 2.92 -12.06
N LEU A 81 -6.00 4.17 -11.77
CA LEU A 81 -7.22 4.47 -11.01
C LEU A 81 -8.50 4.27 -11.83
N VAL A 82 -8.43 4.48 -13.13
CA VAL A 82 -9.57 4.33 -14.04
C VAL A 82 -9.81 2.87 -14.43
N GLU A 83 -8.76 2.12 -14.67
CA GLU A 83 -8.82 0.74 -15.13
C GLU A 83 -8.98 -0.27 -13.99
N GLY A 84 -8.31 -0.01 -12.86
CA GLY A 84 -8.33 -0.85 -11.66
C GLY A 84 -9.26 -0.33 -10.56
N ALA A 85 -9.77 -1.22 -9.73
CA ALA A 85 -10.53 -0.90 -8.53
C ALA A 85 -9.73 -1.26 -7.28
N GLY A 86 -10.05 -0.63 -6.15
CA GLY A 86 -9.38 -0.89 -4.88
C GLY A 86 -8.00 -0.24 -4.76
N ASN A 87 -7.10 -0.84 -3.97
CA ASN A 87 -5.77 -0.30 -3.74
C ASN A 87 -4.83 -0.63 -4.90
N SER A 88 -4.60 0.32 -5.78
CA SER A 88 -3.73 0.17 -6.96
C SER A 88 -2.23 0.33 -6.66
N TYR A 89 -1.85 0.67 -5.42
CA TYR A 89 -0.45 0.87 -5.02
C TYR A 89 -0.18 0.35 -3.59
N PRO A 90 -0.36 -0.96 -3.33
CA PRO A 90 -0.30 -1.51 -1.98
C PRO A 90 1.11 -1.63 -1.41
N THR A 91 2.15 -1.65 -2.25
CA THR A 91 3.51 -2.05 -1.87
C THR A 91 4.10 -1.20 -0.75
N HIS A 92 3.93 0.13 -0.82
CA HIS A 92 4.44 1.03 0.22
C HIS A 92 3.82 0.79 1.60
N ALA A 93 2.56 0.41 1.64
CA ALA A 93 1.89 0.09 2.90
C ALA A 93 2.24 -1.34 3.36
N VAL A 94 1.99 -2.34 2.51
CA VAL A 94 2.03 -3.76 2.88
C VAL A 94 3.45 -4.28 3.06
N GLY A 95 4.45 -3.71 2.38
CA GLY A 95 5.80 -4.27 2.35
C GLY A 95 6.43 -4.44 3.73
N SER A 96 6.44 -3.40 4.56
CA SER A 96 6.97 -3.45 5.92
C SER A 96 6.17 -4.41 6.80
N ALA A 97 4.83 -4.33 6.77
CA ALA A 97 3.95 -5.21 7.53
C ALA A 97 4.15 -6.69 7.15
N ALA A 98 4.30 -6.99 5.85
CA ALA A 98 4.56 -8.34 5.37
C ALA A 98 5.87 -8.91 5.92
N LYS A 99 6.95 -8.10 5.94
CA LYS A 99 8.23 -8.52 6.55
C LYS A 99 8.11 -8.75 8.06
N TRP A 100 7.42 -7.87 8.77
CA TRP A 100 7.24 -7.99 10.22
C TRP A 100 6.42 -9.21 10.62
N LEU A 101 5.46 -9.60 9.80
CA LEU A 101 4.59 -10.75 10.04
C LEU A 101 5.11 -12.05 9.40
N SER A 102 6.33 -12.02 8.81
CA SER A 102 7.00 -13.17 8.17
C SER A 102 6.21 -13.74 6.97
N ILE A 103 5.57 -12.88 6.19
CA ILE A 103 4.89 -13.31 4.96
C ILE A 103 5.92 -13.80 3.94
N ASN A 104 5.67 -14.98 3.36
CA ASN A 104 6.58 -15.77 2.52
C ASN A 104 7.86 -16.26 3.24
N ASP A 105 7.89 -16.13 4.58
CA ASP A 105 8.96 -16.63 5.46
C ASP A 105 8.32 -17.28 6.69
N GLY A 106 7.51 -18.30 6.45
CA GLY A 106 6.79 -19.07 7.46
C GLY A 106 5.31 -18.74 7.63
N ASP A 107 4.79 -17.67 7.00
CA ASP A 107 3.37 -17.33 6.92
C ASP A 107 3.00 -16.90 5.49
N ARG A 108 1.71 -16.77 5.18
CA ARG A 108 1.20 -16.33 3.87
C ARG A 108 -0.15 -15.66 3.99
N PHE A 109 -0.49 -14.82 3.04
CA PHE A 109 -1.86 -14.29 2.91
C PHE A 109 -2.82 -15.41 2.50
N VAL A 110 -4.03 -15.41 3.06
CA VAL A 110 -5.08 -16.39 2.73
C VAL A 110 -6.38 -15.75 2.26
N SER A 111 -6.71 -14.56 2.75
CA SER A 111 -7.90 -13.84 2.31
C SER A 111 -7.73 -12.34 2.50
N CYS A 112 -8.46 -11.56 1.70
CA CYS A 112 -8.61 -10.13 1.93
C CYS A 112 -10.06 -9.70 1.66
N VAL A 113 -10.48 -8.66 2.37
CA VAL A 113 -11.75 -7.96 2.15
C VAL A 113 -11.41 -6.50 1.93
N ALA A 114 -11.98 -5.89 0.90
CA ALA A 114 -11.77 -4.49 0.58
C ALA A 114 -13.10 -3.77 0.40
N THR A 115 -13.13 -2.51 0.81
CA THR A 115 -14.23 -1.57 0.56
C THR A 115 -13.67 -0.21 0.23
N GLN A 116 -14.46 0.63 -0.45
CA GLN A 116 -14.02 1.97 -0.86
C GLN A 116 -15.18 2.96 -0.88
N CYS A 117 -14.84 4.24 -0.77
CA CYS A 117 -15.77 5.36 -1.02
C CYS A 117 -15.89 5.62 -2.52
N ASP A 118 -16.90 6.38 -2.93
CA ASP A 118 -17.03 6.86 -4.31
C ASP A 118 -15.90 7.84 -4.69
N PRO A 119 -15.49 7.92 -5.96
CA PRO A 119 -14.40 8.78 -6.44
C PRO A 119 -14.86 10.23 -6.71
N ARG A 120 -15.15 11.00 -5.67
CA ARG A 120 -15.66 12.38 -5.76
C ARG A 120 -14.57 13.44 -5.96
N GLU A 121 -13.43 13.26 -5.28
CA GLU A 121 -12.30 14.21 -5.30
C GLU A 121 -11.62 14.28 -6.66
N TRP A 122 -11.52 13.14 -7.36
CA TRP A 122 -11.02 13.12 -8.73
C TRP A 122 -11.84 14.01 -9.64
N GLN A 123 -13.17 13.85 -9.63
CA GLN A 123 -14.07 14.58 -10.51
C GLN A 123 -14.04 16.08 -10.20
N ALA A 124 -14.08 16.45 -8.91
CA ALA A 124 -13.98 17.84 -8.49
C ALA A 124 -12.67 18.48 -8.98
N ALA A 125 -11.54 17.80 -8.85
CA ALA A 125 -10.24 18.29 -9.32
C ALA A 125 -10.17 18.42 -10.85
N ALA A 126 -10.73 17.46 -11.59
CA ALA A 126 -10.78 17.51 -13.04
C ALA A 126 -11.65 18.66 -13.55
N ILE A 127 -12.81 18.90 -12.95
CA ILE A 127 -13.71 20.03 -13.26
C ILE A 127 -13.01 21.35 -12.98
N ALA A 128 -12.40 21.49 -11.80
CA ALA A 128 -11.71 22.72 -11.40
C ALA A 128 -10.56 23.09 -12.36
N ARG A 129 -9.84 22.08 -12.88
CA ARG A 129 -8.67 22.32 -13.72
C ARG A 129 -8.99 22.46 -15.21
N PHE A 130 -9.95 21.72 -15.72
CA PHE A 130 -10.21 21.59 -17.16
C PHE A 130 -11.62 22.06 -17.58
N GLY A 131 -12.48 22.41 -16.63
CA GLY A 131 -13.88 22.78 -16.86
C GLY A 131 -14.80 21.58 -16.93
N GLN A 132 -16.06 21.80 -16.58
CA GLN A 132 -17.10 20.76 -16.46
C GLN A 132 -17.37 19.99 -17.77
N GLN A 133 -17.21 20.65 -18.91
CA GLN A 133 -17.48 20.05 -20.21
C GLN A 133 -16.27 19.31 -20.82
N SER A 134 -15.11 19.35 -20.15
CA SER A 134 -13.91 18.71 -20.66
C SER A 134 -14.02 17.18 -20.66
N PRO A 135 -13.35 16.49 -21.59
CA PRO A 135 -13.27 15.02 -21.57
C PRO A 135 -12.71 14.51 -20.24
N ALA A 136 -11.76 15.20 -19.64
CA ALA A 136 -11.15 14.84 -18.36
C ALA A 136 -12.17 14.83 -17.21
N ALA A 137 -13.10 15.78 -17.17
CA ALA A 137 -14.16 15.84 -16.16
C ALA A 137 -15.22 14.74 -16.29
N LYS A 138 -15.29 14.11 -17.46
CA LYS A 138 -16.23 12.98 -17.74
C LYS A 138 -15.66 11.63 -17.37
N VAL A 139 -14.37 11.55 -17.06
CA VAL A 139 -13.71 10.29 -16.63
C VAL A 139 -14.12 9.97 -15.20
N VAL A 140 -14.64 8.78 -14.99
CA VAL A 140 -14.98 8.26 -13.64
C VAL A 140 -14.01 7.14 -13.29
N PRO A 141 -13.14 7.32 -12.27
CA PRO A 141 -12.27 6.27 -11.81
C PRO A 141 -13.06 5.09 -11.22
N LYS A 142 -12.51 3.89 -11.32
CA LYS A 142 -13.02 2.71 -10.60
C LYS A 142 -12.49 2.66 -9.16
N THR A 143 -11.29 3.21 -8.93
CA THR A 143 -10.73 3.35 -7.58
C THR A 143 -11.40 4.53 -6.87
N GLY A 144 -11.94 4.28 -5.68
CA GLY A 144 -12.54 5.30 -4.84
C GLY A 144 -11.53 6.25 -4.19
N ASP A 145 -12.01 7.33 -3.59
CA ASP A 145 -11.15 8.32 -2.94
C ASP A 145 -10.43 7.77 -1.70
N PHE A 146 -11.04 6.80 -1.04
CA PHE A 146 -10.43 6.07 0.07
C PHE A 146 -10.76 4.59 -0.03
N VAL A 147 -9.75 3.75 0.17
CA VAL A 147 -9.87 2.29 0.15
C VAL A 147 -9.36 1.73 1.48
N ALA A 148 -10.15 0.89 2.12
CA ALA A 148 -9.76 0.12 3.29
C ALA A 148 -9.71 -1.37 2.95
N VAL A 149 -8.63 -2.04 3.36
CA VAL A 149 -8.41 -3.47 3.12
C VAL A 149 -8.06 -4.16 4.43
N LEU A 150 -8.66 -5.32 4.69
CA LEU A 150 -8.28 -6.23 5.76
C LEU A 150 -7.73 -7.50 5.14
N ILE A 151 -6.53 -7.89 5.53
CA ILE A 151 -5.85 -9.10 5.06
C ILE A 151 -5.68 -10.06 6.23
N ARG A 152 -6.05 -11.34 6.04
CA ARG A 152 -5.82 -12.41 7.00
C ARG A 152 -4.70 -13.32 6.51
N THR A 153 -3.86 -13.78 7.45
CA THR A 153 -2.79 -14.74 7.17
C THR A 153 -3.15 -16.16 7.59
N ALA A 154 -2.40 -17.14 7.10
CA ALA A 154 -2.61 -18.57 7.43
C ALA A 154 -2.39 -18.85 8.93
N LYS A 155 -1.51 -18.12 9.60
CA LYS A 155 -1.29 -18.21 11.05
C LYS A 155 -2.25 -17.38 11.88
N GLY A 156 -3.31 -16.82 11.26
CA GLY A 156 -4.36 -16.08 11.97
C GLY A 156 -4.01 -14.63 12.30
N LYS A 157 -2.90 -14.12 11.77
CA LYS A 157 -2.52 -12.71 11.90
C LYS A 157 -3.36 -11.84 10.96
N MET A 158 -3.44 -10.53 11.24
CA MET A 158 -4.22 -9.59 10.43
C MET A 158 -3.44 -8.34 10.10
N ILE A 159 -3.66 -7.82 8.89
CA ILE A 159 -3.15 -6.52 8.44
C ILE A 159 -4.32 -5.65 8.01
N ARG A 160 -4.39 -4.42 8.52
CA ARG A 160 -5.23 -3.35 7.99
C ARG A 160 -4.42 -2.45 7.06
N VAL A 161 -4.97 -2.17 5.88
CA VAL A 161 -4.33 -1.30 4.88
C VAL A 161 -5.28 -0.19 4.51
N ASP A 162 -4.88 1.06 4.72
CA ASP A 162 -5.60 2.25 4.29
C ASP A 162 -4.89 2.90 3.10
N TYR A 163 -5.65 3.26 2.06
CA TYR A 163 -5.11 3.84 0.84
C TYR A 163 -5.96 5.00 0.34
N SER A 164 -5.30 6.09 -0.06
CA SER A 164 -5.91 7.19 -0.77
C SER A 164 -4.86 8.01 -1.53
N LEU A 165 -5.12 8.34 -2.79
CA LEU A 165 -4.29 9.23 -3.60
C LEU A 165 -4.99 10.55 -3.96
N THR A 166 -6.21 10.76 -3.51
CA THR A 166 -7.07 11.90 -3.85
C THR A 166 -7.51 12.73 -2.66
N CYS A 167 -7.19 12.27 -1.45
CA CYS A 167 -7.68 12.91 -0.22
C CYS A 167 -7.05 14.28 0.04
N THR A 168 -7.75 15.11 0.83
CA THR A 168 -7.26 16.39 1.34
C THR A 168 -6.47 16.29 2.65
N ARG A 169 -6.14 15.07 3.08
CA ARG A 169 -5.36 14.80 4.29
C ARG A 169 -3.88 15.06 4.06
N PRO A 170 -3.12 15.45 5.11
CA PRO A 170 -1.67 15.46 5.03
C PRO A 170 -1.11 14.10 4.62
N TYR A 171 0.02 14.13 3.92
CA TYR A 171 0.75 12.92 3.57
C TYR A 171 0.98 12.02 4.78
N SER A 172 0.71 10.72 4.64
CA SER A 172 0.92 9.75 5.69
C SER A 172 1.30 8.38 5.12
N ARG A 173 2.44 7.88 5.59
CA ARG A 173 2.80 6.45 5.55
C ARG A 173 2.77 5.95 6.98
N TYR A 174 1.59 5.70 7.48
CA TYR A 174 1.40 5.22 8.84
C TYR A 174 1.72 3.74 8.93
N TYR A 175 2.41 3.38 10.00
CA TYR A 175 2.69 2.00 10.35
C TYR A 175 2.46 1.77 11.84
N LEU A 176 1.79 0.67 12.15
CA LEU A 176 1.63 0.14 13.50
C LEU A 176 1.90 -1.36 13.46
N LEU A 177 2.57 -1.87 14.49
CA LEU A 177 2.72 -3.29 14.74
C LEU A 177 2.37 -3.59 16.19
N GLN A 178 1.53 -4.61 16.42
CA GLN A 178 1.27 -5.17 17.74
C GLN A 178 1.87 -6.57 17.86
N GLY A 179 2.65 -6.75 18.92
CA GLY A 179 3.14 -8.05 19.36
C GLY A 179 2.68 -8.35 20.78
N MET A 180 2.96 -9.56 21.25
CA MET A 180 2.52 -10.03 22.57
C MET A 180 3.17 -9.24 23.73
N ASN A 181 4.36 -8.67 23.51
CA ASN A 181 5.14 -7.96 24.52
C ASN A 181 5.31 -6.46 24.22
N GLY A 182 4.87 -5.97 23.09
CA GLY A 182 5.04 -4.57 22.76
C GLY A 182 4.34 -4.15 21.46
N CYS A 183 4.34 -2.86 21.24
CA CYS A 183 3.73 -2.21 20.10
C CYS A 183 4.66 -1.13 19.55
N PHE A 184 4.72 -1.02 18.24
CA PHE A 184 5.28 0.13 17.54
C PHE A 184 4.16 0.89 16.85
N ASP A 185 4.13 2.19 17.02
CA ASP A 185 3.24 3.11 16.30
C ASP A 185 4.11 4.27 15.76
N SER A 186 4.11 4.46 14.46
CA SER A 186 4.94 5.48 13.79
C SER A 186 4.60 6.94 14.17
N ARG A 187 3.47 7.17 14.86
CA ARG A 187 3.04 8.49 15.34
C ARG A 187 3.30 8.67 16.84
N SER A 188 3.09 7.62 17.62
CA SER A 188 3.13 7.65 19.08
C SER A 188 4.42 7.07 19.66
N GLY A 189 5.19 6.32 18.85
CA GLY A 189 6.45 5.72 19.28
C GLY A 189 6.34 4.24 19.63
N MET A 190 7.18 3.81 20.57
CA MET A 190 7.33 2.41 20.95
C MET A 190 6.83 2.20 22.39
N TYR A 191 6.13 1.09 22.59
CA TYR A 191 5.78 0.57 23.90
C TYR A 191 6.30 -0.86 24.03
N VAL A 192 7.00 -1.15 25.12
CA VAL A 192 7.45 -2.51 25.46
C VAL A 192 7.01 -2.80 26.90
N LYS A 193 6.33 -3.93 27.09
CA LYS A 193 5.81 -4.35 28.40
C LYS A 193 6.93 -4.48 29.42
N GLY A 194 6.77 -3.83 30.60
CA GLY A 194 7.74 -3.88 31.67
C GLY A 194 8.91 -2.87 31.55
N THR A 195 8.90 -2.00 30.54
CA THR A 195 9.76 -0.82 30.48
C THR A 195 8.94 0.41 30.88
N SER A 196 9.41 1.17 31.84
CA SER A 196 8.83 2.46 32.28
C SER A 196 9.41 3.61 31.45
#